data_08bcc21b14f8929f49ad8f22363ce0cf
#
_entry.id   08bcc21b14f8929f49ad8f22363ce0cf
#
_cell.length_a   1.000
_cell.length_b   1.000
_cell.length_c   1.000
_cell.angle_alpha   90.00
_cell.angle_beta   90.00
_cell.angle_gamma   90.00
#
_symmetry.space_group_name_H-M   'P 1'
#
loop_
_entity.id
_entity.type
_entity.pdbx_description
1 polymer ?
#
loop_
_entity_poly.entity_id
_entity_poly.type
_entity_poly.pdbx_seq_one_letter_code
_entity_poly.pdbx_strand_id
1 'polypeptide(L)'
;MFPSFSFIIVYPIILCMKYIYAVCFLLLVCGCHKENDTPVVLPARTLLVYLGGDNNLDAETYDKLVQIKNGWEDGTDGNIIVYQDTPFKDSPRLMEIDGKSEKGYITIHTYDQENSASPQVLKRVINDVTRLYPAKSYGLIVFSHGSGWLPPHTLVNGSRSIIIDNDNEMEITDFAMALPDHLFEFIIFEACNMAGIEVAYELRNKAAYIMASSAQ
;
A
#
# COMPACT_ATOMS: atom_id res chain seq x y z
N MET A 1 31.74 24.96 -80.35
CA MET A 1 32.49 24.11 -79.42
C MET A 1 32.18 24.54 -78.01
N PHE A 2 31.15 23.97 -77.35
CA PHE A 2 30.83 24.19 -75.93
C PHE A 2 30.40 22.88 -75.31
N PRO A 3 31.04 22.45 -74.26
CA PRO A 3 30.67 21.20 -73.61
C PRO A 3 29.54 21.39 -72.57
N SER A 4 28.64 20.47 -72.60
CA SER A 4 27.63 20.14 -71.65
C SER A 4 28.16 20.01 -70.22
N PHE A 5 27.74 20.88 -69.31
CA PHE A 5 28.09 20.81 -67.90
C PHE A 5 26.87 20.95 -66.95
N SER A 6 25.67 20.63 -67.40
CA SER A 6 24.47 20.84 -66.59
C SER A 6 23.76 19.57 -66.04
N PHE A 7 24.28 18.36 -66.35
CA PHE A 7 23.53 17.11 -66.01
C PHE A 7 24.01 16.43 -64.73
N ILE A 8 25.13 16.83 -64.14
CA ILE A 8 25.71 16.05 -63.02
C ILE A 8 25.20 16.48 -61.65
N ILE A 9 24.65 17.70 -61.50
CA ILE A 9 24.23 18.25 -60.19
C ILE A 9 22.75 17.94 -59.86
N VAL A 10 21.92 17.70 -60.86
CA VAL A 10 20.48 17.51 -60.65
C VAL A 10 20.16 16.12 -60.11
N TYR A 11 20.94 15.10 -60.48
CA TYR A 11 20.69 13.72 -60.07
C TYR A 11 20.85 13.44 -58.58
N PRO A 12 21.87 13.93 -57.84
CA PRO A 12 21.98 13.72 -56.41
C PRO A 12 20.93 14.49 -55.64
N ILE A 13 20.45 15.64 -56.12
CA ILE A 13 19.41 16.45 -55.45
C ILE A 13 18.04 15.72 -55.51
N ILE A 14 17.70 15.12 -56.67
CA ILE A 14 16.47 14.36 -56.86
C ILE A 14 16.48 13.07 -56.00
N LEU A 15 17.64 12.42 -55.89
CA LEU A 15 17.81 11.25 -55.03
C LEU A 15 17.65 11.60 -53.53
N CYS A 16 18.25 12.70 -53.09
CA CYS A 16 18.16 13.20 -51.72
C CYS A 16 16.70 13.58 -51.35
N MET A 17 15.97 14.23 -52.25
CA MET A 17 14.55 14.56 -52.07
C MET A 17 13.68 13.30 -51.94
N LYS A 18 13.92 12.25 -52.72
CA LYS A 18 13.18 10.96 -52.59
C LYS A 18 13.37 10.32 -51.22
N TYR A 19 14.57 10.36 -50.64
CA TYR A 19 14.85 9.87 -49.32
C TYR A 19 14.20 10.72 -48.22
N ILE A 20 14.20 12.05 -48.39
CA ILE A 20 13.51 12.98 -47.47
C ILE A 20 12.01 12.71 -47.46
N TYR A 21 11.36 12.54 -48.61
CA TYR A 21 9.93 12.19 -48.66
C TYR A 21 9.64 10.81 -48.08
N ALA A 22 10.50 9.81 -48.28
CA ALA A 22 10.39 8.51 -47.70
C ALA A 22 10.50 8.53 -46.16
N VAL A 23 11.46 9.31 -45.63
CA VAL A 23 11.63 9.49 -44.18
C VAL A 23 10.47 10.27 -43.57
N CYS A 24 10.01 11.35 -44.21
CA CYS A 24 8.81 12.07 -43.77
C CYS A 24 7.55 11.24 -43.81
N PHE A 25 7.39 10.39 -44.83
CA PHE A 25 6.26 9.47 -44.91
C PHE A 25 6.32 8.39 -43.83
N LEU A 26 7.52 7.85 -43.52
CA LEU A 26 7.71 6.92 -42.40
C LEU A 26 7.41 7.56 -41.02
N LEU A 27 7.74 8.84 -40.84
CA LEU A 27 7.43 9.56 -39.61
C LEU A 27 5.94 9.88 -39.46
N LEU A 28 5.19 10.00 -40.56
CA LEU A 28 3.75 10.21 -40.54
C LEU A 28 2.96 8.91 -40.24
N VAL A 29 3.54 7.73 -40.43
CA VAL A 29 2.91 6.44 -40.13
C VAL A 29 3.18 6.02 -38.67
N CYS A 30 4.17 6.64 -37.98
CA CYS A 30 4.29 6.59 -36.53
C CYS A 30 3.22 7.48 -35.85
N GLY A 31 2.01 7.51 -36.42
CA GLY A 31 0.84 8.15 -35.85
C GLY A 31 0.50 7.48 -34.53
N CYS A 32 0.35 8.30 -33.51
CA CYS A 32 -0.14 7.95 -32.19
C CYS A 32 -1.13 6.80 -32.23
N HIS A 33 -0.72 5.67 -31.72
CA HIS A 33 -1.66 4.68 -31.25
C HIS A 33 -2.39 5.40 -30.11
N LYS A 34 -3.62 5.86 -30.36
CA LYS A 34 -4.52 6.17 -29.26
C LYS A 34 -4.73 4.84 -28.55
N GLU A 35 -3.98 4.61 -27.48
CA GLU A 35 -4.45 3.72 -26.44
C GLU A 35 -5.87 4.22 -26.13
N ASN A 36 -6.85 3.36 -26.31
CA ASN A 36 -8.17 3.60 -25.77
C ASN A 36 -7.99 3.54 -24.27
N ASP A 37 -7.68 4.68 -23.64
CA ASP A 37 -7.75 4.87 -22.20
C ASP A 37 -9.23 4.70 -21.81
N THR A 38 -9.65 3.45 -21.65
CA THR A 38 -10.83 3.16 -20.86
C THR A 38 -10.53 3.72 -19.47
N PRO A 39 -11.31 4.64 -18.95
CA PRO A 39 -11.04 5.20 -17.64
C PRO A 39 -10.94 4.05 -16.64
N VAL A 40 -9.80 3.94 -15.95
CA VAL A 40 -9.60 2.94 -14.89
C VAL A 40 -10.62 3.29 -13.80
N VAL A 41 -11.64 2.45 -13.65
CA VAL A 41 -12.61 2.60 -12.56
C VAL A 41 -11.98 2.06 -11.30
N LEU A 42 -11.56 2.97 -10.42
CA LEU A 42 -11.01 2.60 -9.13
C LEU A 42 -12.12 2.09 -8.20
N PRO A 43 -11.88 1.03 -7.42
CA PRO A 43 -12.79 0.58 -6.38
C PRO A 43 -13.04 1.69 -5.34
N ALA A 44 -14.15 1.60 -4.63
CA ALA A 44 -14.53 2.63 -3.67
C ALA A 44 -13.52 2.72 -2.52
N ARG A 45 -13.00 1.58 -2.05
CA ARG A 45 -12.07 1.55 -0.91
C ARG A 45 -11.10 0.39 -0.95
N THR A 46 -9.88 0.64 -0.48
CA THR A 46 -8.95 -0.40 -0.05
C THR A 46 -8.76 -0.30 1.47
N LEU A 47 -9.03 -1.39 2.17
CA LEU A 47 -8.85 -1.52 3.60
C LEU A 47 -7.57 -2.30 3.88
N LEU A 48 -6.61 -1.68 4.55
CA LEU A 48 -5.45 -2.37 5.09
C LEU A 48 -5.74 -2.80 6.53
N VAL A 49 -5.63 -4.09 6.81
CA VAL A 49 -5.64 -4.65 8.16
C VAL A 49 -4.21 -5.05 8.52
N TYR A 50 -3.62 -4.36 9.47
CA TYR A 50 -2.26 -4.59 9.93
C TYR A 50 -2.27 -5.39 11.23
N LEU A 51 -1.93 -6.69 11.14
CA LEU A 51 -1.91 -7.62 12.26
C LEU A 51 -0.47 -7.80 12.75
N GLY A 52 -0.07 -6.99 13.73
CA GLY A 52 1.22 -7.10 14.42
C GLY A 52 1.13 -8.09 15.57
N GLY A 53 1.30 -9.37 15.27
CA GLY A 53 1.08 -10.48 16.19
C GLY A 53 2.33 -11.30 16.52
N ASP A 54 3.54 -10.85 16.18
CA ASP A 54 4.76 -11.50 16.68
C ASP A 54 4.99 -11.19 18.16
N ASN A 55 4.03 -11.68 18.96
CA ASN A 55 3.95 -11.55 20.41
C ASN A 55 2.94 -12.58 20.95
N ASN A 56 2.43 -12.41 22.17
CA ASN A 56 1.45 -13.35 22.77
C ASN A 56 0.02 -13.22 22.21
N LEU A 57 -0.21 -12.41 21.14
CA LEU A 57 -1.47 -12.33 20.39
C LEU A 57 -1.40 -13.10 19.06
N ASP A 58 -0.44 -14.01 18.87
CA ASP A 58 -0.29 -14.73 17.62
C ASP A 58 -1.55 -15.55 17.25
N ALA A 59 -2.14 -16.25 18.20
CA ALA A 59 -3.36 -17.01 18.01
C ALA A 59 -4.53 -16.11 17.58
N GLU A 60 -4.67 -14.94 18.20
CA GLU A 60 -5.70 -13.97 17.90
C GLU A 60 -5.54 -13.37 16.49
N THR A 61 -4.31 -13.26 15.95
CA THR A 61 -4.15 -12.82 14.56
C THR A 61 -4.68 -13.84 13.56
N TYR A 62 -4.54 -15.13 13.83
CA TYR A 62 -5.16 -16.18 13.00
C TYR A 62 -6.69 -16.15 13.10
N ASP A 63 -7.23 -15.97 14.31
CA ASP A 63 -8.67 -15.83 14.51
C ASP A 63 -9.23 -14.60 13.80
N LYS A 64 -8.52 -13.46 13.84
CA LYS A 64 -8.87 -12.25 13.08
C LYS A 64 -8.90 -12.51 11.58
N LEU A 65 -7.90 -13.17 11.03
CA LEU A 65 -7.90 -13.54 9.62
C LEU A 65 -9.11 -14.41 9.25
N VAL A 66 -9.47 -15.38 10.10
CA VAL A 66 -10.66 -16.22 9.91
C VAL A 66 -11.95 -15.39 9.95
N GLN A 67 -12.08 -14.48 10.92
CA GLN A 67 -13.24 -13.59 11.02
C GLN A 67 -13.38 -12.69 9.80
N ILE A 68 -12.29 -12.08 9.32
CA ILE A 68 -12.28 -11.23 8.13
C ILE A 68 -12.72 -12.02 6.90
N LYS A 69 -12.18 -13.22 6.69
CA LYS A 69 -12.59 -14.10 5.59
C LYS A 69 -14.07 -14.45 5.64
N ASN A 70 -14.58 -14.79 6.82
CA ASN A 70 -15.97 -15.18 7.00
C ASN A 70 -16.94 -13.99 6.86
N GLY A 71 -16.48 -12.77 7.10
CA GLY A 71 -17.24 -11.54 6.92
C GLY A 71 -17.18 -10.96 5.50
N TRP A 72 -16.35 -11.52 4.60
CA TRP A 72 -16.26 -11.05 3.23
C TRP A 72 -17.48 -11.48 2.41
N GLU A 73 -18.05 -10.54 1.68
CA GLU A 73 -19.13 -10.78 0.73
C GLU A 73 -18.67 -10.47 -0.70
N ASP A 74 -18.84 -11.43 -1.60
CA ASP A 74 -18.50 -11.24 -3.01
C ASP A 74 -19.37 -10.13 -3.61
N GLY A 75 -18.73 -9.29 -4.43
CA GLY A 75 -19.38 -8.13 -5.07
C GLY A 75 -19.26 -6.84 -4.28
N THR A 76 -18.57 -6.82 -3.14
CA THR A 76 -18.18 -5.60 -2.45
C THR A 76 -17.29 -4.73 -3.35
N ASP A 77 -17.63 -3.44 -3.51
CA ASP A 77 -16.80 -2.49 -4.26
C ASP A 77 -15.62 -2.01 -3.41
N GLY A 78 -14.63 -2.90 -3.27
CA GLY A 78 -13.43 -2.62 -2.48
C GLY A 78 -12.50 -3.82 -2.34
N ASN A 79 -11.35 -3.58 -1.72
CA ASN A 79 -10.37 -4.61 -1.42
C ASN A 79 -10.13 -4.66 0.10
N ILE A 80 -9.94 -5.85 0.66
CA ILE A 80 -9.38 -6.04 2.00
C ILE A 80 -8.01 -6.68 1.85
N ILE A 81 -6.99 -5.96 2.30
CA ILE A 81 -5.60 -6.41 2.27
C ILE A 81 -5.13 -6.59 3.71
N VAL A 82 -4.61 -7.75 4.02
CA VAL A 82 -4.15 -8.11 5.37
C VAL A 82 -2.63 -8.26 5.34
N TYR A 83 -1.94 -7.45 6.13
CA TYR A 83 -0.57 -7.74 6.54
C TYR A 83 -0.62 -8.52 7.85
N GLN A 84 0.05 -9.65 7.91
CA GLN A 84 0.11 -10.50 9.09
C GLN A 84 1.55 -10.85 9.40
N ASP A 85 1.98 -10.52 10.60
CA ASP A 85 3.24 -10.94 11.19
C ASP A 85 2.96 -11.80 12.42
N THR A 86 3.62 -12.95 12.52
CA THR A 86 3.42 -13.95 13.58
C THR A 86 4.75 -14.60 13.96
N PRO A 87 4.89 -15.13 15.19
CA PRO A 87 6.16 -15.69 15.66
C PRO A 87 6.71 -16.83 14.80
N PHE A 88 7.98 -16.80 14.55
CA PHE A 88 8.94 -17.89 14.26
C PHE A 88 8.70 -18.86 13.11
N LYS A 89 7.50 -19.14 12.64
CA LYS A 89 7.27 -20.21 11.66
C LYS A 89 6.90 -19.72 10.28
N ASP A 90 6.22 -18.63 10.23
CA ASP A 90 5.71 -18.08 8.99
C ASP A 90 6.29 -16.68 8.78
N SER A 91 6.98 -16.47 7.66
CA SER A 91 7.39 -15.12 7.26
C SER A 91 6.20 -14.17 7.18
N PRO A 92 6.36 -12.88 7.51
CA PRO A 92 5.31 -11.89 7.37
C PRO A 92 4.71 -11.88 5.97
N ARG A 93 3.38 -11.74 5.86
CA ARG A 93 2.65 -11.88 4.60
C ARG A 93 1.73 -10.71 4.34
N LEU A 94 1.64 -10.33 3.07
CA LEU A 94 0.57 -9.49 2.54
C LEU A 94 -0.41 -10.36 1.77
N MET A 95 -1.68 -10.33 2.14
CA MET A 95 -2.74 -11.17 1.59
C MET A 95 -3.92 -10.33 1.14
N GLU A 96 -4.52 -10.67 0.02
CA GLU A 96 -5.82 -10.17 -0.41
C GLU A 96 -6.90 -11.16 0.02
N ILE A 97 -7.98 -10.67 0.64
CA ILE A 97 -9.16 -11.49 0.93
C ILE A 97 -9.91 -11.73 -0.38
N ASP A 98 -10.13 -13.00 -0.69
CA ASP A 98 -10.80 -13.44 -1.92
C ASP A 98 -11.72 -14.62 -1.61
N GLY A 99 -13.02 -14.39 -1.64
CA GLY A 99 -14.03 -15.42 -1.38
C GLY A 99 -14.03 -16.57 -2.39
N LYS A 100 -13.40 -16.39 -3.56
CA LYS A 100 -13.29 -17.43 -4.59
C LYS A 100 -12.08 -18.35 -4.38
N SER A 101 -11.13 -17.93 -3.58
CA SER A 101 -9.97 -18.72 -3.22
C SER A 101 -10.37 -19.82 -2.21
N GLU A 102 -9.83 -21.03 -2.37
CA GLU A 102 -10.05 -22.15 -1.44
C GLU A 102 -9.70 -21.78 0.00
N LYS A 103 -8.66 -20.98 0.18
CA LYS A 103 -8.22 -20.50 1.50
C LYS A 103 -9.00 -19.27 1.99
N GLY A 104 -9.83 -18.64 1.13
CA GLY A 104 -10.49 -17.36 1.37
C GLY A 104 -9.55 -16.16 1.30
N TYR A 105 -8.31 -16.34 0.82
CA TYR A 105 -7.33 -15.29 0.56
C TYR A 105 -6.28 -15.74 -0.45
N ILE A 106 -5.62 -14.75 -1.08
CA ILE A 106 -4.47 -14.96 -1.97
C ILE A 106 -3.26 -14.26 -1.32
N THR A 107 -2.13 -14.97 -1.18
CA THR A 107 -0.88 -14.36 -0.75
C THR A 107 -0.28 -13.55 -1.89
N ILE A 108 -0.16 -12.24 -1.69
CA ILE A 108 0.37 -11.28 -2.67
C ILE A 108 1.87 -11.17 -2.56
N HIS A 109 2.38 -11.12 -1.32
CA HIS A 109 3.79 -11.02 -1.03
C HIS A 109 4.13 -11.73 0.27
N THR A 110 5.30 -12.36 0.32
CA THR A 110 5.92 -12.88 1.54
C THR A 110 7.20 -12.10 1.77
N TYR A 111 7.31 -11.49 2.93
CA TYR A 111 8.48 -10.71 3.32
C TYR A 111 9.50 -11.62 4.02
N ASP A 112 10.75 -11.17 4.08
CA ASP A 112 11.72 -11.76 5.01
C ASP A 112 11.28 -11.49 6.46
N GLN A 113 11.82 -12.25 7.43
CA GLN A 113 11.57 -11.98 8.85
C GLN A 113 11.97 -10.55 9.17
N GLU A 114 11.05 -9.80 9.75
CA GLU A 114 11.19 -8.38 10.01
C GLU A 114 10.40 -7.97 11.25
N ASN A 115 10.71 -6.79 11.77
CA ASN A 115 10.04 -6.23 12.93
C ASN A 115 8.80 -5.43 12.49
N SER A 116 7.60 -5.96 12.74
CA SER A 116 6.33 -5.27 12.44
C SER A 116 6.11 -4.00 13.28
N ALA A 117 6.81 -3.84 14.40
CA ALA A 117 6.84 -2.58 15.17
C ALA A 117 7.84 -1.54 14.60
N SER A 118 8.43 -1.79 13.43
CA SER A 118 9.29 -0.81 12.75
C SER A 118 8.46 0.17 11.91
N PRO A 119 8.62 1.49 12.08
CA PRO A 119 7.95 2.49 11.25
C PRO A 119 8.33 2.37 9.77
N GLN A 120 9.52 1.87 9.44
CA GLN A 120 9.96 1.62 8.07
C GLN A 120 9.18 0.47 7.43
N VAL A 121 8.91 -0.60 8.18
CA VAL A 121 8.10 -1.74 7.75
C VAL A 121 6.67 -1.30 7.50
N LEU A 122 6.04 -0.60 8.45
CA LEU A 122 4.69 -0.08 8.30
C LEU A 122 4.58 0.83 7.05
N LYS A 123 5.50 1.77 6.89
CA LYS A 123 5.53 2.66 5.72
C LYS A 123 5.67 1.89 4.41
N ARG A 124 6.53 0.87 4.36
CA ARG A 124 6.68 0.03 3.17
C ARG A 124 5.40 -0.73 2.85
N VAL A 125 4.76 -1.36 3.85
CA VAL A 125 3.50 -2.09 3.66
C VAL A 125 2.41 -1.15 3.12
N ILE A 126 2.27 0.06 3.68
CA ILE A 126 1.32 1.06 3.17
C ILE A 126 1.62 1.42 1.70
N ASN A 127 2.88 1.64 1.35
CA ASN A 127 3.28 1.94 -0.03
C ASN A 127 2.99 0.77 -0.98
N ASP A 128 3.23 -0.47 -0.56
CA ASP A 128 2.92 -1.66 -1.37
C ASP A 128 1.41 -1.77 -1.60
N VAL A 129 0.60 -1.57 -0.55
CA VAL A 129 -0.86 -1.61 -0.66
C VAL A 129 -1.38 -0.51 -1.58
N THR A 130 -0.96 0.74 -1.40
CA THR A 130 -1.43 1.86 -2.23
C THR A 130 -1.02 1.73 -3.70
N ARG A 131 0.14 1.15 -3.96
CA ARG A 131 0.65 0.88 -5.31
C ARG A 131 -0.08 -0.27 -5.99
N LEU A 132 -0.34 -1.37 -5.27
CA LEU A 132 -0.92 -2.60 -5.82
C LEU A 132 -2.45 -2.53 -5.89
N TYR A 133 -3.08 -1.81 -4.97
CA TYR A 133 -4.53 -1.71 -4.80
C TYR A 133 -4.99 -0.25 -4.75
N PRO A 134 -4.80 0.52 -5.82
CA PRO A 134 -5.26 1.89 -5.88
C PRO A 134 -6.78 1.95 -5.75
N ALA A 135 -7.29 2.87 -4.93
CA ALA A 135 -8.72 3.06 -4.65
C ALA A 135 -9.05 4.54 -4.46
N LYS A 136 -10.35 4.86 -4.42
CA LYS A 136 -10.83 6.23 -4.18
C LYS A 136 -10.60 6.68 -2.73
N SER A 137 -10.56 5.74 -1.78
CA SER A 137 -10.29 5.98 -0.36
C SER A 137 -9.55 4.79 0.27
N TYR A 138 -8.90 5.04 1.41
CA TYR A 138 -8.22 4.01 2.17
C TYR A 138 -8.69 4.00 3.62
N GLY A 139 -8.78 2.81 4.20
CA GLY A 139 -8.97 2.59 5.63
C GLY A 139 -7.80 1.82 6.22
N LEU A 140 -7.52 2.01 7.50
CA LEU A 140 -6.50 1.26 8.23
C LEU A 140 -7.11 0.69 9.50
N ILE A 141 -6.94 -0.61 9.73
CA ILE A 141 -7.20 -1.27 11.01
C ILE A 141 -5.86 -1.77 11.53
N VAL A 142 -5.55 -1.44 12.78
CA VAL A 142 -4.33 -1.90 13.47
C VAL A 142 -4.74 -2.80 14.62
N PHE A 143 -4.27 -4.04 14.59
CA PHE A 143 -4.43 -5.01 15.65
C PHE A 143 -3.08 -5.38 16.26
N SER A 144 -2.88 -5.07 17.51
CA SER A 144 -1.73 -5.44 18.33
C SER A 144 -1.98 -5.05 19.79
N HIS A 145 -1.00 -5.20 20.66
CA HIS A 145 -1.03 -4.49 21.93
C HIS A 145 -0.99 -2.98 21.74
N GLY A 146 -1.59 -2.24 22.67
CA GLY A 146 -1.56 -0.78 22.72
C GLY A 146 -1.54 -0.27 24.16
N SER A 147 -0.93 0.90 24.34
CA SER A 147 -0.86 1.54 25.66
C SER A 147 -1.09 3.06 25.60
N GLY A 148 -1.56 3.54 24.47
CA GLY A 148 -1.81 4.95 24.25
C GLY A 148 -0.53 5.74 23.96
N TRP A 149 -0.42 6.92 24.54
CA TRP A 149 0.63 7.91 24.25
C TRP A 149 1.85 7.83 25.18
N LEU A 150 1.78 6.99 26.21
CA LEU A 150 2.86 6.91 27.19
C LEU A 150 4.16 6.43 26.52
N PRO A 151 5.35 6.96 26.86
CA PRO A 151 6.62 6.50 26.31
C PRO A 151 6.96 5.06 26.69
N PRO A 152 7.74 4.30 25.92
CA PRO A 152 8.20 2.97 26.28
C PRO A 152 8.79 2.90 27.68
N HIS A 153 8.61 1.77 28.35
CA HIS A 153 9.18 1.50 29.67
C HIS A 153 8.76 2.43 30.85
N THR A 154 7.70 3.25 30.76
CA THR A 154 7.23 4.10 31.87
C THR A 154 6.36 3.35 32.89
N LEU A 155 5.67 2.21 32.59
CA LEU A 155 4.94 1.37 33.55
C LEU A 155 5.69 0.05 33.80
N VAL A 156 5.70 -0.41 35.02
CA VAL A 156 6.51 -1.58 35.44
C VAL A 156 6.00 -2.89 34.83
N ASN A 157 4.77 -2.94 34.28
CA ASN A 157 4.13 -4.15 33.72
C ASN A 157 3.22 -3.87 32.53
N GLY A 158 3.46 -2.81 31.76
CA GLY A 158 2.60 -2.47 30.63
C GLY A 158 3.42 -2.01 29.42
N SER A 159 3.21 -2.70 28.36
CA SER A 159 3.58 -2.34 27.04
C SER A 159 3.00 -0.98 26.65
N ARG A 160 3.71 -0.17 25.86
CA ARG A 160 3.35 1.21 25.60
C ARG A 160 3.60 1.62 24.19
N SER A 161 2.86 0.96 23.34
CA SER A 161 3.06 1.06 21.93
C SER A 161 1.74 0.92 21.23
N ILE A 162 1.74 1.26 19.99
CA ILE A 162 0.67 0.98 19.04
C ILE A 162 0.80 -0.43 18.48
N ILE A 163 2.03 -0.90 18.31
CA ILE A 163 2.38 -2.21 17.75
C ILE A 163 3.55 -2.75 18.57
N ILE A 164 3.45 -4.03 18.92
CA ILE A 164 4.53 -4.76 19.58
C ILE A 164 4.93 -5.96 18.72
N ASP A 165 6.23 -6.13 18.61
CA ASP A 165 6.87 -7.24 17.93
C ASP A 165 8.01 -7.74 18.82
N ASN A 166 7.83 -8.91 19.45
CA ASN A 166 8.70 -9.39 20.51
C ASN A 166 8.95 -8.31 21.59
N ASP A 167 10.19 -7.85 21.74
CA ASP A 167 10.58 -6.80 22.68
C ASP A 167 10.60 -5.40 22.04
N ASN A 168 10.25 -5.28 20.76
CA ASN A 168 10.20 -4.00 20.06
C ASN A 168 8.82 -3.37 20.17
N GLU A 169 8.80 -2.07 20.32
CA GLU A 169 7.58 -1.28 20.48
C GLU A 169 7.64 -0.06 19.55
N MET A 170 6.52 0.23 18.87
CA MET A 170 6.37 1.43 18.03
C MET A 170 5.68 2.53 18.83
N GLU A 171 6.33 3.68 18.98
CA GLU A 171 5.72 4.86 19.59
C GLU A 171 4.67 5.51 18.67
N ILE A 172 3.72 6.26 19.26
CA ILE A 172 2.67 6.96 18.51
C ILE A 172 3.25 7.97 17.51
N THR A 173 4.34 8.64 17.86
CA THR A 173 5.03 9.61 17.00
C THR A 173 5.67 8.93 15.80
N ASP A 174 6.28 7.76 15.98
CA ASP A 174 6.89 6.97 14.92
C ASP A 174 5.82 6.38 13.99
N PHE A 175 4.72 5.91 14.57
CA PHE A 175 3.54 5.48 13.83
C PHE A 175 3.00 6.62 12.96
N ALA A 176 2.80 7.81 13.54
CA ALA A 176 2.34 8.97 12.80
C ALA A 176 3.29 9.36 11.66
N MET A 177 4.62 9.32 11.89
CA MET A 177 5.62 9.58 10.83
C MET A 177 5.62 8.54 9.71
N ALA A 178 5.26 7.30 9.99
CA ALA A 178 5.17 6.25 8.99
C ALA A 178 3.97 6.42 8.04
N LEU A 179 2.90 7.07 8.49
CA LEU A 179 1.68 7.27 7.73
C LEU A 179 1.77 8.53 6.83
N PRO A 180 1.39 8.44 5.54
CA PRO A 180 1.20 9.63 4.71
C PRO A 180 0.07 10.52 5.25
N ASP A 181 0.23 11.84 5.08
CA ASP A 181 -0.81 12.79 5.46
C ASP A 181 -2.04 12.65 4.59
N HIS A 182 -3.22 12.71 5.21
CA HIS A 182 -4.53 12.71 4.55
C HIS A 182 -4.81 11.48 3.65
N LEU A 183 -4.09 10.38 3.86
CA LEU A 183 -4.29 9.17 3.08
C LEU A 183 -5.56 8.43 3.51
N PHE A 184 -5.78 8.30 4.82
CA PHE A 184 -6.81 7.43 5.35
C PHE A 184 -8.13 8.19 5.60
N GLU A 185 -9.23 7.60 5.17
CA GLU A 185 -10.56 8.04 5.59
C GLU A 185 -10.76 7.77 7.08
N PHE A 186 -10.31 6.60 7.54
CA PHE A 186 -10.36 6.25 8.95
C PHE A 186 -9.18 5.37 9.37
N ILE A 187 -8.85 5.45 10.67
CA ILE A 187 -7.96 4.52 11.36
C ILE A 187 -8.75 3.92 12.54
N ILE A 188 -8.77 2.60 12.63
CA ILE A 188 -9.38 1.84 13.73
C ILE A 188 -8.26 1.14 14.48
N PHE A 189 -8.21 1.34 15.80
CA PHE A 189 -7.31 0.62 16.68
C PHE A 189 -8.05 -0.49 17.42
N GLU A 190 -7.75 -1.72 17.10
CA GLU A 190 -8.07 -2.91 17.90
C GLU A 190 -6.91 -3.17 18.86
N ALA A 191 -6.67 -2.20 19.74
CA ALA A 191 -5.60 -2.16 20.71
C ALA A 191 -6.07 -1.38 21.96
N CYS A 192 -5.49 -1.71 23.10
CA CYS A 192 -5.87 -1.12 24.39
C CYS A 192 -5.47 0.36 24.48
N ASN A 193 -6.26 1.19 25.20
CA ASN A 193 -5.92 2.55 25.62
C ASN A 193 -5.62 3.57 24.50
N MET A 194 -6.06 3.31 23.26
CA MET A 194 -5.75 4.17 22.11
C MET A 194 -6.66 5.39 21.96
N ALA A 195 -7.74 5.54 22.78
CA ALA A 195 -8.67 6.67 22.70
C ALA A 195 -8.21 7.92 23.50
N GLY A 196 -6.92 8.11 23.69
CA GLY A 196 -6.36 9.32 24.31
C GLY A 196 -6.39 10.52 23.35
N ILE A 197 -6.55 11.73 23.93
CA ILE A 197 -6.50 12.98 23.15
C ILE A 197 -5.12 13.18 22.51
N GLU A 198 -4.06 12.70 23.13
CA GLU A 198 -2.69 12.76 22.64
C GLU A 198 -2.53 11.93 21.37
N VAL A 199 -3.11 10.71 21.35
CA VAL A 199 -3.14 9.84 20.16
C VAL A 199 -3.90 10.53 19.02
N ALA A 200 -5.08 11.08 19.32
CA ALA A 200 -5.89 11.79 18.33
C ALA A 200 -5.16 13.02 17.78
N TYR A 201 -4.43 13.75 18.63
CA TYR A 201 -3.67 14.92 18.22
C TYR A 201 -2.49 14.56 17.31
N GLU A 202 -1.73 13.51 17.62
CA GLU A 202 -0.63 13.05 16.76
C GLU A 202 -1.13 12.60 15.38
N LEU A 203 -2.31 11.98 15.33
CA LEU A 203 -2.87 11.44 14.08
C LEU A 203 -3.80 12.41 13.34
N ARG A 204 -3.98 13.65 13.81
CA ARG A 204 -4.94 14.64 13.28
C ARG A 204 -4.85 14.92 11.79
N ASN A 205 -3.65 14.74 11.19
CA ASN A 205 -3.43 14.94 9.77
C ASN A 205 -3.36 13.61 8.97
N LYS A 206 -3.55 12.45 9.62
CA LYS A 206 -3.36 11.13 9.00
C LYS A 206 -4.66 10.51 8.52
N ALA A 207 -5.76 10.76 9.26
CA ALA A 207 -7.08 10.25 8.95
C ALA A 207 -8.17 11.29 9.24
N ALA A 208 -9.32 11.16 8.54
CA ALA A 208 -10.50 11.98 8.82
C ALA A 208 -11.20 11.53 10.11
N TYR A 209 -11.16 10.21 10.41
CA TYR A 209 -11.79 9.63 11.60
C TYR A 209 -10.85 8.67 12.30
N ILE A 210 -10.92 8.65 13.63
CA ILE A 210 -10.18 7.69 14.47
C ILE A 210 -11.20 6.97 15.36
N MET A 211 -11.13 5.64 15.39
CA MET A 211 -11.92 4.79 16.29
C MET A 211 -10.96 4.01 17.19
N ALA A 212 -11.16 4.09 18.49
CA ALA A 212 -10.30 3.46 19.48
C ALA A 212 -11.03 3.23 20.80
N SER A 213 -10.50 2.35 21.66
CA SER A 213 -10.99 2.12 23.02
C SER A 213 -10.13 2.91 24.03
N SER A 214 -10.80 3.44 25.07
CA SER A 214 -10.12 3.99 26.26
C SER A 214 -9.86 2.94 27.33
N ALA A 215 -10.34 1.71 27.13
CA ALA A 215 -10.20 0.59 28.06
C ALA A 215 -9.16 -0.43 27.56
N GLN A 216 -8.75 -1.30 28.49
CA GLN A 216 -7.95 -2.50 28.23
C GLN A 216 -8.82 -3.63 27.70
#